data_e73247be8af840485298844c0fe0bbda
#
_entry.id   e73247be8af840485298844c0fe0bbda
#
_cell.length_a   1.000
_cell.length_b   1.000
_cell.length_c   1.000
_cell.angle_alpha   90.00
_cell.angle_beta   90.00
_cell.angle_gamma   90.00
#
_symmetry.space_group_name_H-M   'P 1'
#
loop_
_entity.id
_entity.type
_entity.pdbx_description
1 polymer ?
#
loop_
_entity_poly.entity_id
_entity_poly.type
_entity_poly.pdbx_seq_one_letter_code
_entity_poly.pdbx_strand_id
1 'polypeptide(L)'
;MDKLLLPFRQSRLLNTIFLSNIFISFHYALIIYVNSTLLSNFFSETQVSGLYVIGSIANTLLLLSASKILEKIGIYKFAVYCIAIEFLSILGMAISTTPFLVGLYFLIHLVTISLLLFNMDMFIEDVSNNKSLTGSIRATYLTVTNITIVLGPSLVALLMFNNNYSLVYFASCAFLIPLYFFFRRLKDVQTPVVQHIKIKETLSEYIKNKNLYNIFISNFLLQLFYAYMVIYVPLYLEKYIGFSWPQIGLMFTIMLLPFVFFELPVGELADEKYGEKEFLTVGFLIMGLTTIFISFVTVKVFWIWATLLFITRVGASFVEISTESYFFKQVNPEKSDVISFFRISRPLSFIVGPILATLTLEFIPYQYIFILIGSLMILGTRYSLALIDTK
;
A
#
# COMPACT_ATOMS: atom_id res chain seq x y z
N MET A 1 -3.82 25.72 0.89
CA MET A 1 -4.15 25.36 2.27
C MET A 1 -5.64 25.52 2.58
N ASP A 2 -6.30 26.60 2.17
CA ASP A 2 -7.75 26.79 2.44
C ASP A 2 -8.66 25.77 1.75
N LYS A 3 -8.32 25.29 0.55
CA LYS A 3 -9.08 24.24 -0.15
C LYS A 3 -8.99 22.87 0.54
N LEU A 4 -7.89 22.58 1.22
CA LEU A 4 -7.67 21.35 2.00
C LEU A 4 -8.50 21.33 3.30
N LEU A 5 -8.80 22.50 3.87
CA LEU A 5 -9.55 22.62 5.13
C LEU A 5 -11.06 22.76 4.92
N LEU A 6 -11.52 22.98 3.68
CA LEU A 6 -12.93 23.11 3.34
C LEU A 6 -13.79 21.89 3.76
N PRO A 7 -13.36 20.62 3.55
CA PRO A 7 -14.13 19.47 3.97
C PRO A 7 -14.31 19.37 5.48
N PHE A 8 -13.31 19.80 6.27
CA PHE A 8 -13.38 19.77 7.74
C PHE A 8 -14.43 20.72 8.33
N ARG A 9 -14.89 21.72 7.58
CA ARG A 9 -15.93 22.67 8.00
C ARG A 9 -17.35 22.18 7.73
N GLN A 10 -17.53 21.11 6.93
CA GLN A 10 -18.84 20.82 6.34
C GLN A 10 -19.69 19.75 7.07
N SER A 11 -19.09 18.74 7.72
CA SER A 11 -19.90 17.79 8.48
C SER A 11 -19.13 17.07 9.60
N ARG A 12 -19.82 16.78 10.72
CA ARG A 12 -19.28 15.95 11.82
C ARG A 12 -18.90 14.54 11.34
N LEU A 13 -19.60 14.02 10.35
CA LEU A 13 -19.38 12.70 9.78
C LEU A 13 -18.04 12.63 9.02
N LEU A 14 -17.77 13.59 8.13
CA LEU A 14 -16.51 13.68 7.42
C LEU A 14 -15.33 13.81 8.37
N ASN A 15 -15.43 14.67 9.39
CA ASN A 15 -14.37 14.79 10.40
C ASN A 15 -14.12 13.46 11.12
N THR A 16 -15.16 12.70 11.41
CA THR A 16 -15.04 11.38 12.03
C THR A 16 -14.30 10.41 11.11
N ILE A 17 -14.62 10.41 9.81
CA ILE A 17 -13.94 9.56 8.82
C ILE A 17 -12.46 9.96 8.68
N PHE A 18 -12.13 11.26 8.58
CA PHE A 18 -10.74 11.72 8.49
C PHE A 18 -9.94 11.37 9.75
N LEU A 19 -10.51 11.54 10.94
CA LEU A 19 -9.86 11.11 12.18
C LEU A 19 -9.67 9.60 12.23
N SER A 20 -10.67 8.82 11.81
CA SER A 20 -10.53 7.37 11.69
C SER A 20 -9.41 6.99 10.72
N ASN A 21 -9.30 7.71 9.59
CA ASN A 21 -8.23 7.50 8.63
C ASN A 21 -6.84 7.78 9.21
N ILE A 22 -6.67 8.82 10.02
CA ILE A 22 -5.41 9.09 10.73
C ILE A 22 -5.02 7.90 11.60
N PHE A 23 -5.94 7.40 12.41
CA PHE A 23 -5.65 6.32 13.36
C PHE A 23 -5.35 4.99 12.66
N ILE A 24 -6.13 4.61 11.65
CA ILE A 24 -5.86 3.38 10.90
C ILE A 24 -4.57 3.47 10.09
N SER A 25 -4.27 4.64 9.53
CA SER A 25 -3.05 4.86 8.76
C SER A 25 -1.80 4.82 9.65
N PHE A 26 -1.83 5.38 10.86
CA PHE A 26 -0.72 5.23 11.82
C PHE A 26 -0.57 3.79 12.29
N HIS A 27 -1.67 3.11 12.61
CA HIS A 27 -1.64 1.69 12.94
C HIS A 27 -0.92 0.88 11.84
N TYR A 28 -1.31 1.05 10.59
CA TYR A 28 -0.73 0.36 9.44
C TYR A 28 0.72 0.78 9.18
N ALA A 29 1.02 2.08 9.20
CA ALA A 29 2.34 2.63 8.90
C ALA A 29 3.43 2.17 9.89
N LEU A 30 3.07 1.91 11.15
CA LEU A 30 4.00 1.41 12.16
C LEU A 30 4.50 -0.01 11.84
N ILE A 31 3.66 -0.86 11.29
CA ILE A 31 3.96 -2.29 11.21
C ILE A 31 4.27 -2.79 9.79
N ILE A 32 3.86 -2.07 8.75
CA ILE A 32 3.99 -2.52 7.36
C ILE A 32 5.42 -2.91 6.98
N TYR A 33 6.42 -2.15 7.39
CA TYR A 33 7.83 -2.43 7.11
C TYR A 33 8.51 -3.32 8.17
N VAL A 34 7.90 -3.43 9.36
CA VAL A 34 8.45 -4.19 10.49
C VAL A 34 8.05 -5.67 10.46
N ASN A 35 6.92 -5.97 9.82
CA ASN A 35 6.35 -7.33 9.78
C ASN A 35 7.34 -8.38 9.25
N SER A 36 8.03 -8.10 8.14
CA SER A 36 8.95 -9.07 7.55
C SER A 36 10.15 -9.38 8.44
N THR A 37 10.69 -8.37 9.12
CA THR A 37 11.83 -8.53 10.04
C THR A 37 11.42 -9.19 11.36
N LEU A 38 10.23 -8.87 11.91
CA LEU A 38 9.70 -9.63 13.05
C LEU A 38 9.58 -11.11 12.69
N LEU A 39 8.94 -11.43 11.57
CA LEU A 39 8.76 -12.80 11.11
C LEU A 39 10.10 -13.54 10.93
N SER A 40 11.11 -12.84 10.43
CA SER A 40 12.43 -13.43 10.20
C SER A 40 13.20 -13.80 11.47
N ASN A 41 12.71 -13.41 12.66
CA ASN A 41 13.22 -13.91 13.94
C ASN A 41 12.69 -15.32 14.28
N PHE A 42 11.61 -15.75 13.62
CA PHE A 42 10.91 -17.02 13.86
C PHE A 42 10.95 -17.97 12.66
N PHE A 43 11.12 -17.44 11.46
CA PHE A 43 10.98 -18.16 10.20
C PHE A 43 12.17 -17.87 9.27
N SER A 44 12.49 -18.83 8.39
CA SER A 44 13.42 -18.59 7.28
C SER A 44 12.81 -17.62 6.26
N GLU A 45 13.64 -17.02 5.42
CA GLU A 45 13.20 -16.08 4.37
C GLU A 45 12.16 -16.69 3.42
N THR A 46 12.34 -17.97 3.05
CA THR A 46 11.36 -18.74 2.26
C THR A 46 10.03 -18.88 2.99
N GLN A 47 10.06 -19.17 4.29
CA GLN A 47 8.84 -19.30 5.11
C GLN A 47 8.15 -17.95 5.28
N VAL A 48 8.91 -16.86 5.48
CA VAL A 48 8.36 -15.48 5.50
C VAL A 48 7.63 -15.19 4.18
N SER A 49 8.29 -15.46 3.05
CA SER A 49 7.67 -15.31 1.72
C SER A 49 6.39 -16.15 1.60
N GLY A 50 6.40 -17.40 2.05
CA GLY A 50 5.24 -18.28 2.07
C GLY A 50 4.07 -17.73 2.90
N LEU A 51 4.34 -17.15 4.06
CA LEU A 51 3.32 -16.51 4.89
C LEU A 51 2.65 -15.31 4.16
N TYR A 52 3.43 -14.49 3.48
CA TYR A 52 2.86 -13.40 2.65
C TYR A 52 2.00 -13.93 1.51
N VAL A 53 2.41 -15.01 0.83
CA VAL A 53 1.63 -15.66 -0.24
C VAL A 53 0.30 -16.20 0.30
N ILE A 54 0.35 -16.99 1.37
CA ILE A 54 -0.85 -17.58 1.98
C ILE A 54 -1.80 -16.48 2.46
N GLY A 55 -1.28 -15.49 3.17
CA GLY A 55 -2.07 -14.37 3.67
C GLY A 55 -2.69 -13.55 2.53
N SER A 56 -1.96 -13.31 1.44
CA SER A 56 -2.47 -12.56 0.29
C SER A 56 -3.52 -13.34 -0.51
N ILE A 57 -3.40 -14.68 -0.60
CA ILE A 57 -4.45 -15.53 -1.19
C ILE A 57 -5.71 -15.46 -0.32
N ALA A 58 -5.59 -15.65 0.99
CA ALA A 58 -6.71 -15.55 1.92
C ALA A 58 -7.37 -14.17 1.88
N ASN A 59 -6.55 -13.10 1.86
CA ASN A 59 -7.00 -11.73 1.69
C ASN A 59 -7.81 -11.54 0.40
N THR A 60 -7.31 -12.00 -0.73
CA THR A 60 -7.99 -11.91 -2.02
C THR A 60 -9.36 -12.59 -1.99
N LEU A 61 -9.42 -13.82 -1.46
CA LEU A 61 -10.67 -14.59 -1.35
C LEU A 61 -11.71 -13.89 -0.45
N LEU A 62 -11.25 -13.31 0.68
CA LEU A 62 -12.14 -12.62 1.59
C LEU A 62 -12.58 -11.25 1.07
N LEU A 63 -11.72 -10.50 0.38
CA LEU A 63 -12.11 -9.26 -0.30
C LEU A 63 -13.15 -9.50 -1.38
N LEU A 64 -13.00 -10.55 -2.19
CA LEU A 64 -14.02 -10.95 -3.18
C LEU A 64 -15.36 -11.34 -2.54
N SER A 65 -15.33 -11.78 -1.29
CA SER A 65 -16.52 -12.14 -0.51
C SER A 65 -17.05 -11.00 0.37
N ALA A 66 -16.31 -9.90 0.48
CA ALA A 66 -16.60 -8.79 1.41
C ALA A 66 -17.98 -8.16 1.15
N SER A 67 -18.36 -7.99 -0.12
CA SER A 67 -19.68 -7.47 -0.52
C SER A 67 -20.82 -8.28 0.09
N LYS A 68 -20.75 -9.60 -0.02
CA LYS A 68 -21.78 -10.52 0.55
C LYS A 68 -21.83 -10.48 2.08
N ILE A 69 -20.69 -10.26 2.72
CA ILE A 69 -20.61 -10.13 4.18
C ILE A 69 -21.23 -8.79 4.59
N LEU A 70 -20.89 -7.70 3.90
CA LEU A 70 -21.47 -6.37 4.15
C LEU A 70 -22.98 -6.33 4.01
N GLU A 71 -23.55 -6.98 2.99
CA GLU A 71 -25.01 -7.08 2.81
C GLU A 71 -25.71 -7.76 3.99
N LYS A 72 -25.06 -8.77 4.60
CA LYS A 72 -25.65 -9.54 5.71
C LYS A 72 -25.56 -8.84 7.06
N ILE A 73 -24.43 -8.24 7.39
CA ILE A 73 -24.16 -7.74 8.74
C ILE A 73 -24.12 -6.20 8.82
N GLY A 74 -24.05 -5.52 7.68
CA GLY A 74 -23.91 -4.07 7.57
C GLY A 74 -22.49 -3.55 7.80
N ILE A 75 -22.19 -2.40 7.17
CA ILE A 75 -20.84 -1.81 7.14
C ILE A 75 -20.29 -1.52 8.54
N TYR A 76 -21.11 -0.99 9.45
CA TYR A 76 -20.70 -0.66 10.82
C TYR A 76 -20.25 -1.89 11.62
N LYS A 77 -21.10 -2.95 11.64
CA LYS A 77 -20.79 -4.17 12.40
C LYS A 77 -19.57 -4.87 11.81
N PHE A 78 -19.45 -4.89 10.48
CA PHE A 78 -18.31 -5.46 9.80
C PHE A 78 -17.00 -4.75 10.22
N ALA A 79 -17.00 -3.40 10.22
CA ALA A 79 -15.85 -2.62 10.68
C ALA A 79 -15.48 -2.91 12.14
N VAL A 80 -16.47 -2.95 13.04
CA VAL A 80 -16.23 -3.22 14.47
C VAL A 80 -15.63 -4.62 14.68
N TYR A 81 -16.12 -5.64 13.97
CA TYR A 81 -15.54 -6.98 14.04
C TYR A 81 -14.10 -7.00 13.51
N CYS A 82 -13.84 -6.32 12.38
CA CYS A 82 -12.49 -6.20 11.85
C CYS A 82 -11.56 -5.49 12.84
N ILE A 83 -11.97 -4.37 13.46
CA ILE A 83 -11.15 -3.67 14.47
C ILE A 83 -10.84 -4.59 15.65
N ALA A 84 -11.80 -5.36 16.15
CA ALA A 84 -11.59 -6.26 17.27
C ALA A 84 -10.63 -7.41 16.91
N ILE A 85 -10.82 -8.03 15.75
CA ILE A 85 -9.94 -9.12 15.27
C ILE A 85 -8.53 -8.57 15.02
N GLU A 86 -8.40 -7.40 14.40
CA GLU A 86 -7.11 -6.75 14.15
C GLU A 86 -6.39 -6.44 15.47
N PHE A 87 -7.09 -5.86 16.44
CA PHE A 87 -6.54 -5.58 17.76
C PHE A 87 -5.98 -6.85 18.42
N LEU A 88 -6.76 -7.95 18.41
CA LEU A 88 -6.32 -9.22 18.98
C LEU A 88 -5.13 -9.81 18.21
N SER A 89 -5.10 -9.67 16.89
CA SER A 89 -4.01 -10.17 16.05
C SER A 89 -2.71 -9.43 16.34
N ILE A 90 -2.76 -8.11 16.37
CA ILE A 90 -1.59 -7.27 16.64
C ILE A 90 -1.10 -7.43 18.08
N LEU A 91 -2.02 -7.50 19.03
CA LEU A 91 -1.68 -7.82 20.43
C LEU A 91 -1.04 -9.21 20.53
N GLY A 92 -1.59 -10.20 19.81
CA GLY A 92 -1.01 -11.52 19.71
C GLY A 92 0.41 -11.52 19.15
N MET A 93 0.68 -10.75 18.09
CA MET A 93 2.04 -10.59 17.55
C MET A 93 2.98 -9.89 18.54
N ALA A 94 2.47 -8.93 19.35
CA ALA A 94 3.28 -8.22 20.35
C ALA A 94 3.79 -9.12 21.50
N ILE A 95 3.00 -10.12 21.89
CA ILE A 95 3.26 -10.95 23.10
C ILE A 95 3.68 -12.39 22.79
N SER A 96 3.46 -12.87 21.56
CA SER A 96 3.74 -14.27 21.23
C SER A 96 5.23 -14.52 21.04
N THR A 97 5.69 -15.66 21.55
CA THR A 97 7.08 -16.10 21.45
C THR A 97 7.22 -17.39 20.63
N THR A 98 6.13 -17.99 20.19
CA THR A 98 6.15 -19.23 19.41
C THR A 98 5.93 -18.95 17.91
N PRO A 99 6.69 -19.59 17.01
CA PRO A 99 6.54 -19.38 15.56
C PRO A 99 5.10 -19.57 15.07
N PHE A 100 4.43 -20.61 15.53
CA PHE A 100 3.06 -20.92 15.13
C PHE A 100 2.09 -19.76 15.42
N LEU A 101 2.12 -19.23 16.65
CA LEU A 101 1.21 -18.12 17.03
C LEU A 101 1.55 -16.83 16.29
N VAL A 102 2.83 -16.49 16.17
CA VAL A 102 3.26 -15.31 15.42
C VAL A 102 2.82 -15.40 13.96
N GLY A 103 3.02 -16.54 13.31
CA GLY A 103 2.56 -16.78 11.94
C GLY A 103 1.04 -16.73 11.79
N LEU A 104 0.29 -17.34 12.72
CA LEU A 104 -1.17 -17.32 12.72
C LEU A 104 -1.72 -15.89 12.86
N TYR A 105 -1.24 -15.14 13.85
CA TYR A 105 -1.67 -13.75 14.06
C TYR A 105 -1.29 -12.85 12.88
N PHE A 106 -0.11 -13.06 12.27
CA PHE A 106 0.29 -12.35 11.06
C PHE A 106 -0.66 -12.62 9.88
N LEU A 107 -1.06 -13.86 9.65
CA LEU A 107 -2.02 -14.20 8.59
C LEU A 107 -3.38 -13.55 8.82
N ILE A 108 -3.87 -13.54 10.07
CA ILE A 108 -5.12 -12.87 10.43
C ILE A 108 -4.98 -11.37 10.21
N HIS A 109 -3.87 -10.76 10.66
CA HIS A 109 -3.58 -9.34 10.43
C HIS A 109 -3.62 -8.97 8.95
N LEU A 110 -2.91 -9.69 8.06
CA LEU A 110 -2.88 -9.37 6.63
C LEU A 110 -4.27 -9.30 5.99
N VAL A 111 -5.14 -10.20 6.41
CA VAL A 111 -6.52 -10.21 5.93
C VAL A 111 -7.33 -9.07 6.53
N THR A 112 -7.25 -8.91 7.85
CA THR A 112 -8.12 -7.99 8.58
C THR A 112 -7.81 -6.53 8.27
N ILE A 113 -6.53 -6.18 8.16
CA ILE A 113 -6.15 -4.80 7.79
C ILE A 113 -6.66 -4.42 6.39
N SER A 114 -6.61 -5.33 5.42
CA SER A 114 -7.14 -5.08 4.08
C SER A 114 -8.65 -4.90 4.09
N LEU A 115 -9.38 -5.69 4.88
CA LEU A 115 -10.82 -5.54 5.05
C LEU A 115 -11.18 -4.23 5.77
N LEU A 116 -10.35 -3.76 6.72
CA LEU A 116 -10.53 -2.46 7.37
C LEU A 116 -10.31 -1.30 6.40
N LEU A 117 -9.27 -1.35 5.58
CA LEU A 117 -9.02 -0.33 4.55
C LEU A 117 -10.15 -0.30 3.52
N PHE A 118 -10.61 -1.47 3.05
CA PHE A 118 -11.78 -1.57 2.18
C PHE A 118 -13.03 -0.94 2.81
N ASN A 119 -13.24 -1.17 4.09
CA ASN A 119 -14.36 -0.57 4.84
C ASN A 119 -14.27 0.96 4.90
N MET A 120 -13.06 1.49 5.12
CA MET A 120 -12.81 2.94 5.08
C MET A 120 -13.13 3.54 3.72
N ASP A 121 -12.74 2.86 2.63
CA ASP A 121 -13.07 3.28 1.27
C ASP A 121 -14.58 3.33 1.04
N MET A 122 -15.33 2.36 1.56
CA MET A 122 -16.80 2.36 1.50
C MET A 122 -17.43 3.50 2.28
N PHE A 123 -16.93 3.84 3.47
CA PHE A 123 -17.41 4.98 4.24
C PHE A 123 -17.16 6.31 3.54
N ILE A 124 -15.98 6.51 2.94
CA ILE A 124 -15.67 7.76 2.23
C ILE A 124 -16.50 7.90 0.95
N GLU A 125 -16.77 6.81 0.25
CA GLU A 125 -17.56 6.80 -0.96
C GLU A 125 -19.01 7.20 -0.68
N ASP A 126 -19.64 6.63 0.34
CA ASP A 126 -21.02 6.96 0.73
C ASP A 126 -21.18 8.45 1.08
N VAL A 127 -20.24 9.00 1.85
CA VAL A 127 -20.30 10.41 2.28
C VAL A 127 -19.90 11.38 1.16
N SER A 128 -19.13 10.94 0.17
CA SER A 128 -18.69 11.76 -0.97
C SER A 128 -19.69 11.82 -2.12
N ASN A 129 -20.81 11.10 -2.06
CA ASN A 129 -21.84 11.04 -3.11
C ASN A 129 -22.48 12.39 -3.50
N ASN A 130 -22.17 13.48 -2.79
CA ASN A 130 -22.51 14.85 -3.21
C ASN A 130 -21.53 15.32 -4.30
N LYS A 131 -21.90 15.14 -5.56
CA LYS A 131 -21.09 15.22 -6.79
C LYS A 131 -20.15 16.44 -6.94
N SER A 132 -20.36 17.53 -6.23
CA SER A 132 -19.54 18.75 -6.36
C SER A 132 -18.26 18.76 -5.51
N LEU A 133 -18.11 17.89 -4.51
CA LEU A 133 -17.00 17.89 -3.55
C LEU A 133 -16.23 16.57 -3.47
N THR A 134 -16.66 15.56 -4.21
CA THR A 134 -16.09 14.20 -4.17
C THR A 134 -14.58 14.19 -4.38
N GLY A 135 -14.09 14.92 -5.36
CA GLY A 135 -12.65 15.01 -5.66
C GLY A 135 -11.84 15.63 -4.52
N SER A 136 -12.33 16.74 -3.93
CA SER A 136 -11.65 17.41 -2.80
C SER A 136 -11.64 16.56 -1.54
N ILE A 137 -12.72 15.83 -1.25
CA ILE A 137 -12.84 14.93 -0.10
C ILE A 137 -11.84 13.77 -0.24
N ARG A 138 -11.80 13.12 -1.42
CA ARG A 138 -10.86 12.04 -1.70
C ARG A 138 -9.40 12.50 -1.66
N ALA A 139 -9.11 13.66 -2.27
CA ALA A 139 -7.76 14.23 -2.23
C ALA A 139 -7.30 14.50 -0.79
N THR A 140 -8.17 15.07 0.05
CA THR A 140 -7.87 15.30 1.47
C THR A 140 -7.64 13.98 2.21
N TYR A 141 -8.48 12.97 1.98
CA TYR A 141 -8.34 11.64 2.56
C TYR A 141 -6.98 11.01 2.22
N LEU A 142 -6.59 11.02 0.95
CA LEU A 142 -5.32 10.47 0.49
C LEU A 142 -4.12 11.27 1.02
N THR A 143 -4.21 12.60 1.06
CA THR A 143 -3.15 13.45 1.62
C THR A 143 -2.91 13.11 3.10
N VAL A 144 -3.98 12.95 3.88
CA VAL A 144 -3.89 12.55 5.30
C VAL A 144 -3.24 11.18 5.44
N THR A 145 -3.64 10.22 4.61
CA THR A 145 -3.03 8.88 4.56
C THR A 145 -1.53 8.97 4.26
N ASN A 146 -1.14 9.70 3.21
CA ASN A 146 0.26 9.81 2.78
C ASN A 146 1.14 10.47 3.85
N ILE A 147 0.68 11.57 4.46
CA ILE A 147 1.40 12.21 5.58
C ILE A 147 1.62 11.21 6.72
N THR A 148 0.60 10.46 7.08
CA THR A 148 0.65 9.49 8.17
C THR A 148 1.61 8.33 7.84
N ILE A 149 1.59 7.84 6.61
CA ILE A 149 2.50 6.77 6.14
C ILE A 149 3.96 7.25 6.14
N VAL A 150 4.22 8.51 5.79
CA VAL A 150 5.57 9.10 5.85
C VAL A 150 6.07 9.23 7.29
N LEU A 151 5.20 9.59 8.24
CA LEU A 151 5.55 9.74 9.65
C LEU A 151 5.71 8.41 10.39
N GLY A 152 5.05 7.35 9.92
CA GLY A 152 5.09 6.04 10.57
C GLY A 152 6.50 5.50 10.81
N PRO A 153 7.38 5.41 9.81
CA PRO A 153 8.75 4.94 10.00
C PRO A 153 9.59 5.77 10.98
N SER A 154 9.36 7.09 11.08
CA SER A 154 10.00 7.91 12.13
C SER A 154 9.59 7.48 13.53
N LEU A 155 8.31 7.18 13.74
CA LEU A 155 7.82 6.64 15.01
C LEU A 155 8.41 5.25 15.28
N VAL A 156 8.53 4.40 14.27
CA VAL A 156 9.21 3.10 14.40
C VAL A 156 10.66 3.31 14.83
N ALA A 157 11.38 4.27 14.25
CA ALA A 157 12.76 4.60 14.65
C ALA A 157 12.88 4.93 16.14
N LEU A 158 11.89 5.64 16.69
CA LEU A 158 11.87 5.99 18.11
C LEU A 158 11.49 4.80 19.00
N LEU A 159 10.55 3.96 18.58
CA LEU A 159 10.05 2.82 19.36
C LEU A 159 11.01 1.62 19.35
N MET A 160 11.77 1.43 18.27
CA MET A 160 12.72 0.32 18.09
C MET A 160 14.10 0.58 18.72
N PHE A 161 14.19 1.46 19.70
CA PHE A 161 15.45 1.86 20.36
C PHE A 161 16.04 0.67 21.07
N ASN A 162 15.88 -0.40 21.18
CA ASN A 162 16.56 -1.59 21.73
C ASN A 162 16.17 -2.88 20.95
N ASN A 163 15.86 -2.74 19.65
CA ASN A 163 15.33 -3.84 18.83
C ASN A 163 14.08 -4.49 19.45
N ASN A 164 13.27 -3.72 20.19
CA ASN A 164 12.08 -4.23 20.84
C ASN A 164 10.86 -4.10 19.92
N TYR A 165 10.64 -5.13 19.12
CA TYR A 165 9.49 -5.22 18.22
C TYR A 165 8.15 -5.08 18.96
N SER A 166 8.01 -5.64 20.17
CA SER A 166 6.77 -5.60 20.94
C SER A 166 6.26 -4.18 21.18
N LEU A 167 7.16 -3.20 21.42
CA LEU A 167 6.75 -1.81 21.59
C LEU A 167 6.08 -1.22 20.36
N VAL A 168 6.55 -1.55 19.16
CA VAL A 168 5.95 -1.09 17.91
C VAL A 168 4.54 -1.65 17.75
N TYR A 169 4.35 -2.94 18.05
CA TYR A 169 3.04 -3.59 17.97
C TYR A 169 2.08 -3.09 19.06
N PHE A 170 2.55 -2.85 20.29
CA PHE A 170 1.72 -2.21 21.32
C PHE A 170 1.31 -0.79 20.93
N ALA A 171 2.23 0.01 20.38
CA ALA A 171 1.91 1.34 19.88
C ALA A 171 0.89 1.28 18.74
N SER A 172 1.04 0.32 17.82
CA SER A 172 0.08 0.06 16.77
C SER A 172 -1.32 -0.31 17.32
N CYS A 173 -1.40 -1.19 18.33
CA CYS A 173 -2.65 -1.48 19.06
C CYS A 173 -3.27 -0.23 19.69
N ALA A 174 -2.45 0.66 20.27
CA ALA A 174 -2.94 1.88 20.90
C ALA A 174 -3.71 2.77 19.91
N PHE A 175 -3.34 2.79 18.62
CA PHE A 175 -4.08 3.54 17.59
C PHE A 175 -5.44 2.90 17.24
N LEU A 176 -5.64 1.61 17.44
CA LEU A 176 -6.93 0.95 17.20
C LEU A 176 -7.99 1.30 18.26
N ILE A 177 -7.57 1.69 19.49
CA ILE A 177 -8.49 2.06 20.56
C ILE A 177 -9.32 3.31 20.19
N PRO A 178 -8.71 4.48 19.89
CA PRO A 178 -9.47 5.63 19.44
C PRO A 178 -10.21 5.37 18.12
N LEU A 179 -9.65 4.58 17.21
CA LEU A 179 -10.33 4.17 15.99
C LEU A 179 -11.70 3.55 16.29
N TYR A 180 -11.79 2.63 17.23
CA TYR A 180 -13.05 2.02 17.65
C TYR A 180 -14.06 3.06 18.15
N PHE A 181 -13.64 4.03 18.97
CA PHE A 181 -14.52 5.08 19.46
C PHE A 181 -15.02 6.01 18.36
N PHE A 182 -14.20 6.32 17.37
CA PHE A 182 -14.64 7.10 16.21
C PHE A 182 -15.63 6.31 15.35
N PHE A 183 -15.38 5.02 15.11
CA PHE A 183 -16.30 4.17 14.35
C PHE A 183 -17.69 4.07 15.04
N ARG A 184 -17.77 4.08 16.36
CA ARG A 184 -19.08 4.12 17.06
C ARG A 184 -19.95 5.30 16.65
N ARG A 185 -19.37 6.39 16.17
CA ARG A 185 -20.13 7.55 15.67
C ARG A 185 -20.65 7.35 14.25
N LEU A 186 -20.18 6.31 13.55
CA LEU A 186 -20.60 5.94 12.19
C LEU A 186 -21.69 4.86 12.17
N LYS A 187 -22.26 4.50 13.31
CA LYS A 187 -23.23 3.40 13.44
C LYS A 187 -24.50 3.57 12.59
N ASP A 188 -24.89 4.81 12.31
CA ASP A 188 -26.11 5.15 11.60
C ASP A 188 -25.88 5.35 10.09
N VAL A 189 -24.64 5.15 9.61
CA VAL A 189 -24.30 5.18 8.17
C VAL A 189 -24.88 3.95 7.50
N GLN A 190 -25.61 4.17 6.41
CA GLN A 190 -26.21 3.08 5.65
C GLN A 190 -25.14 2.27 4.91
N THR A 191 -25.37 0.97 4.77
CA THR A 191 -24.47 0.12 3.97
C THR A 191 -24.65 0.47 2.50
N PRO A 192 -23.59 0.92 1.79
CA PRO A 192 -23.70 1.22 0.38
C PRO A 192 -24.04 -0.05 -0.41
N VAL A 193 -24.74 0.12 -1.52
CA VAL A 193 -25.01 -0.98 -2.45
C VAL A 193 -23.69 -1.35 -3.15
N VAL A 194 -23.14 -2.52 -2.80
CA VAL A 194 -21.91 -3.00 -3.40
C VAL A 194 -22.24 -3.84 -4.62
N GLN A 195 -21.75 -3.43 -5.78
CA GLN A 195 -21.94 -4.20 -7.00
C GLN A 195 -21.02 -5.43 -7.00
N HIS A 196 -21.55 -6.58 -7.46
CA HIS A 196 -20.77 -7.80 -7.58
C HIS A 196 -19.88 -7.73 -8.84
N ILE A 197 -18.57 -7.94 -8.64
CA ILE A 197 -17.60 -7.92 -9.74
C ILE A 197 -17.88 -9.08 -10.70
N LYS A 198 -18.15 -8.76 -11.95
CA LYS A 198 -18.29 -9.74 -13.05
C LYS A 198 -16.93 -10.06 -13.66
N ILE A 199 -16.11 -10.81 -12.94
CA ILE A 199 -14.69 -11.04 -13.24
C ILE A 199 -14.43 -11.40 -14.71
N LYS A 200 -15.23 -12.32 -15.31
CA LYS A 200 -15.00 -12.77 -16.70
C LYS A 200 -15.29 -11.65 -17.72
N GLU A 201 -16.35 -10.89 -17.52
CA GLU A 201 -16.73 -9.78 -18.40
C GLU A 201 -15.68 -8.66 -18.31
N THR A 202 -15.30 -8.29 -17.11
CA THR A 202 -14.30 -7.26 -16.83
C THR A 202 -12.92 -7.65 -17.38
N LEU A 203 -12.47 -8.89 -17.18
CA LEU A 203 -11.22 -9.39 -17.76
C LEU A 203 -11.24 -9.31 -19.29
N SER A 204 -12.36 -9.69 -19.91
CA SER A 204 -12.53 -9.57 -21.38
C SER A 204 -12.43 -8.11 -21.85
N GLU A 205 -12.95 -7.15 -21.09
CA GLU A 205 -12.84 -5.72 -21.39
C GLU A 205 -11.38 -5.25 -21.35
N TYR A 206 -10.64 -5.64 -20.32
CA TYR A 206 -9.20 -5.33 -20.21
C TYR A 206 -8.39 -5.91 -21.37
N ILE A 207 -8.64 -7.16 -21.76
CA ILE A 207 -7.90 -7.81 -22.87
C ILE A 207 -8.21 -7.13 -24.21
N LYS A 208 -9.45 -6.69 -24.42
CA LYS A 208 -9.87 -6.04 -25.68
C LYS A 208 -9.40 -4.59 -25.78
N ASN A 209 -9.32 -3.87 -24.68
CA ASN A 209 -8.87 -2.49 -24.65
C ASN A 209 -7.37 -2.42 -24.29
N LYS A 210 -6.52 -2.19 -25.32
CA LYS A 210 -5.06 -2.14 -25.15
C LYS A 210 -4.60 -1.10 -24.12
N ASN A 211 -5.27 0.04 -24.00
CA ASN A 211 -4.91 1.05 -23.01
C ASN A 211 -5.21 0.58 -21.60
N LEU A 212 -6.39 -0.01 -21.38
CA LEU A 212 -6.73 -0.59 -20.06
C LEU A 212 -5.78 -1.72 -19.69
N TYR A 213 -5.41 -2.56 -20.64
CA TYR A 213 -4.43 -3.63 -20.43
C TYR A 213 -3.06 -3.06 -20.03
N ASN A 214 -2.52 -2.12 -20.81
CA ASN A 214 -1.21 -1.56 -20.58
C ASN A 214 -1.13 -0.81 -19.24
N ILE A 215 -2.16 -0.03 -18.90
CA ILE A 215 -2.17 0.70 -17.63
C ILE A 215 -2.35 -0.24 -16.42
N PHE A 216 -3.11 -1.34 -16.59
CA PHE A 216 -3.21 -2.37 -15.55
C PHE A 216 -1.88 -3.05 -15.29
N ILE A 217 -1.14 -3.43 -16.35
CA ILE A 217 0.19 -4.04 -16.19
C ILE A 217 1.17 -3.04 -15.57
N SER A 218 1.11 -1.77 -15.96
CA SER A 218 1.94 -0.72 -15.35
C SER A 218 1.67 -0.59 -13.86
N ASN A 219 0.41 -0.55 -13.44
CA ASN A 219 0.04 -0.53 -12.04
C ASN A 219 0.45 -1.82 -11.30
N PHE A 220 0.25 -2.99 -11.94
CA PHE A 220 0.68 -4.26 -11.36
C PHE A 220 2.20 -4.29 -11.09
N LEU A 221 3.02 -3.81 -12.04
CA LEU A 221 4.47 -3.71 -11.86
C LEU A 221 4.84 -2.74 -10.71
N LEU A 222 4.17 -1.60 -10.60
CA LEU A 222 4.34 -0.70 -9.46
C LEU A 222 4.02 -1.38 -8.13
N GLN A 223 2.87 -2.08 -8.06
CA GLN A 223 2.49 -2.80 -6.84
C GLN A 223 3.46 -3.96 -6.53
N LEU A 224 4.01 -4.61 -7.57
CA LEU A 224 5.05 -5.63 -7.43
C LEU A 224 6.33 -5.04 -6.82
N PHE A 225 6.74 -3.86 -7.29
CA PHE A 225 7.84 -3.11 -6.70
C PHE A 225 7.57 -2.79 -5.22
N TYR A 226 6.37 -2.35 -4.88
CA TYR A 226 6.01 -2.08 -3.48
C TYR A 226 6.06 -3.34 -2.61
N ALA A 227 5.60 -4.48 -3.10
CA ALA A 227 5.70 -5.75 -2.38
C ALA A 227 7.17 -6.09 -2.05
N TYR A 228 8.09 -5.94 -3.01
CA TYR A 228 9.52 -6.15 -2.77
C TYR A 228 10.09 -5.16 -1.76
N MET A 229 9.76 -3.88 -1.89
CA MET A 229 10.26 -2.84 -1.00
C MET A 229 9.76 -2.97 0.44
N VAL A 230 8.55 -3.50 0.62
CA VAL A 230 7.95 -3.71 1.94
C VAL A 230 8.51 -4.98 2.62
N ILE A 231 8.72 -6.05 1.86
CA ILE A 231 9.10 -7.35 2.42
C ILE A 231 10.62 -7.48 2.51
N TYR A 232 11.34 -7.18 1.43
CA TYR A 232 12.75 -7.57 1.28
C TYR A 232 13.73 -6.46 1.61
N VAL A 233 13.41 -5.18 1.42
CA VAL A 233 14.34 -4.09 1.75
C VAL A 233 14.60 -3.96 3.25
N PRO A 234 13.59 -4.02 4.16
CA PRO A 234 13.85 -4.00 5.59
C PRO A 234 14.77 -5.15 6.03
N LEU A 235 14.50 -6.37 5.54
CA LEU A 235 15.33 -7.55 5.81
C LEU A 235 16.77 -7.36 5.33
N TYR A 236 16.94 -6.80 4.11
CA TYR A 236 18.25 -6.58 3.53
C TYR A 236 19.05 -5.56 4.33
N LEU A 237 18.44 -4.43 4.68
CA LEU A 237 19.11 -3.37 5.44
C LEU A 237 19.50 -3.81 6.85
N GLU A 238 18.62 -4.59 7.52
CA GLU A 238 18.88 -5.06 8.88
C GLU A 238 19.89 -6.21 8.90
N LYS A 239 19.62 -7.31 8.16
CA LYS A 239 20.40 -8.55 8.28
C LYS A 239 21.68 -8.57 7.45
N TYR A 240 21.68 -7.96 6.26
CA TYR A 240 22.81 -8.06 5.34
C TYR A 240 23.71 -6.82 5.37
N ILE A 241 23.14 -5.62 5.46
CA ILE A 241 23.92 -4.38 5.58
C ILE A 241 24.19 -4.06 7.05
N GLY A 242 23.33 -4.50 7.99
CA GLY A 242 23.52 -4.38 9.43
C GLY A 242 23.13 -3.01 9.97
N PHE A 243 22.20 -2.28 9.36
CA PHE A 243 21.64 -1.06 9.95
C PHE A 243 20.74 -1.37 11.14
N SER A 244 20.75 -0.49 12.13
CA SER A 244 19.79 -0.56 13.23
C SER A 244 18.40 -0.03 12.79
N TRP A 245 17.34 -0.46 13.46
CA TRP A 245 15.99 0.00 13.18
C TRP A 245 15.80 1.53 13.31
N PRO A 246 16.43 2.24 14.29
CA PRO A 246 16.41 3.70 14.29
C PRO A 246 16.92 4.31 12.98
N GLN A 247 17.99 3.74 12.41
CA GLN A 247 18.53 4.20 11.11
C GLN A 247 17.58 3.81 9.94
N ILE A 248 17.06 2.59 9.91
CA ILE A 248 16.14 2.11 8.88
C ILE A 248 14.86 2.95 8.87
N GLY A 249 14.27 3.23 10.02
CA GLY A 249 13.05 4.04 10.12
C GLY A 249 13.26 5.47 9.60
N LEU A 250 14.39 6.11 9.93
CA LEU A 250 14.72 7.43 9.37
C LEU A 250 14.96 7.37 7.85
N MET A 251 15.66 6.33 7.34
CA MET A 251 15.81 6.12 5.90
C MET A 251 14.47 5.98 5.21
N PHE A 252 13.54 5.22 5.79
CA PHE A 252 12.21 5.02 5.20
C PHE A 252 11.35 6.27 5.25
N THR A 253 11.51 7.09 6.27
CA THR A 253 10.88 8.43 6.29
C THR A 253 11.37 9.27 5.12
N ILE A 254 12.70 9.36 4.92
CA ILE A 254 13.29 10.09 3.80
C ILE A 254 12.83 9.47 2.47
N MET A 255 12.84 8.15 2.37
CA MET A 255 12.40 7.40 1.20
C MET A 255 10.97 7.76 0.77
N LEU A 256 10.06 8.01 1.70
CA LEU A 256 8.64 8.25 1.41
C LEU A 256 8.30 9.72 1.09
N LEU A 257 9.23 10.66 1.33
CA LEU A 257 9.01 12.09 1.05
C LEU A 257 8.64 12.41 -0.41
N PRO A 258 9.14 11.68 -1.44
CA PRO A 258 8.75 11.96 -2.82
C PRO A 258 7.24 11.93 -3.09
N PHE A 259 6.48 11.09 -2.41
CA PHE A 259 5.01 11.06 -2.54
C PHE A 259 4.34 12.34 -2.08
N VAL A 260 4.93 13.02 -1.09
CA VAL A 260 4.42 14.32 -0.62
C VAL A 260 4.85 15.46 -1.54
N PHE A 261 6.07 15.40 -2.08
CA PHE A 261 6.64 16.52 -2.83
C PHE A 261 6.32 16.49 -4.32
N PHE A 262 6.21 15.32 -4.94
CA PHE A 262 6.15 15.19 -6.40
C PHE A 262 4.78 14.80 -6.95
N GLU A 263 3.89 14.14 -6.20
CA GLU A 263 2.61 13.70 -6.76
C GLU A 263 1.78 14.86 -7.31
N LEU A 264 1.59 15.93 -6.54
CA LEU A 264 0.81 17.09 -6.99
C LEU A 264 1.46 17.82 -8.18
N PRO A 265 2.76 18.23 -8.11
CA PRO A 265 3.39 18.91 -9.24
C PRO A 265 3.46 18.07 -10.51
N VAL A 266 3.70 16.77 -10.39
CA VAL A 266 3.76 15.87 -11.55
C VAL A 266 2.37 15.67 -12.14
N GLY A 267 1.32 15.53 -11.32
CA GLY A 267 -0.05 15.46 -11.78
C GLY A 267 -0.46 16.71 -12.57
N GLU A 268 -0.17 17.91 -12.05
CA GLU A 268 -0.44 19.17 -12.74
C GLU A 268 0.34 19.27 -14.06
N LEU A 269 1.64 18.94 -14.07
CA LEU A 269 2.45 18.98 -15.29
C LEU A 269 2.01 17.96 -16.32
N ALA A 270 1.55 16.77 -15.89
CA ALA A 270 1.00 15.76 -16.79
C ALA A 270 -0.32 16.25 -17.42
N ASP A 271 -1.18 16.88 -16.62
CA ASP A 271 -2.45 17.42 -17.10
C ASP A 271 -2.30 18.63 -18.03
N GLU A 272 -1.35 19.51 -17.75
CA GLU A 272 -1.24 20.77 -18.48
C GLU A 272 -0.30 20.71 -19.70
N LYS A 273 0.80 19.92 -19.61
CA LYS A 273 1.90 20.10 -20.56
C LYS A 273 2.40 18.83 -21.24
N TYR A 274 2.67 17.74 -20.49
CA TYR A 274 3.46 16.61 -21.01
C TYR A 274 2.66 15.34 -21.27
N GLY A 275 1.53 15.13 -20.59
CA GLY A 275 0.81 13.86 -20.58
C GLY A 275 1.33 12.85 -19.54
N GLU A 276 0.51 11.85 -19.22
CA GLU A 276 0.86 10.83 -18.22
C GLU A 276 1.90 9.82 -18.74
N LYS A 277 1.93 9.59 -20.03
CA LYS A 277 2.82 8.61 -20.68
C LYS A 277 4.29 8.90 -20.45
N GLU A 278 4.69 10.17 -20.55
CA GLU A 278 6.08 10.61 -20.36
C GLU A 278 6.54 10.42 -18.92
N PHE A 279 5.75 10.88 -17.96
CA PHE A 279 6.07 10.72 -16.53
C PHE A 279 6.08 9.25 -16.12
N LEU A 280 5.16 8.45 -16.64
CA LEU A 280 5.12 7.00 -16.42
C LEU A 280 6.40 6.33 -16.93
N THR A 281 6.84 6.69 -18.13
CA THR A 281 8.07 6.13 -18.74
C THR A 281 9.31 6.55 -17.97
N VAL A 282 9.46 7.83 -17.67
CA VAL A 282 10.60 8.35 -16.88
C VAL A 282 10.59 7.75 -15.48
N GLY A 283 9.43 7.63 -14.86
CA GLY A 283 9.28 7.01 -13.55
C GLY A 283 9.76 5.55 -13.52
N PHE A 284 9.39 4.75 -14.50
CA PHE A 284 9.86 3.36 -14.61
C PHE A 284 11.38 3.28 -14.84
N LEU A 285 11.97 4.17 -15.65
CA LEU A 285 13.42 4.21 -15.85
C LEU A 285 14.17 4.58 -14.56
N ILE A 286 13.75 5.65 -13.87
CA ILE A 286 14.36 6.05 -12.60
C ILE A 286 14.27 4.92 -11.58
N MET A 287 13.08 4.37 -11.39
CA MET A 287 12.81 3.31 -10.43
C MET A 287 13.63 2.05 -10.75
N GLY A 288 13.63 1.62 -12.01
CA GLY A 288 14.31 0.40 -12.45
C GLY A 288 15.84 0.51 -12.36
N LEU A 289 16.43 1.56 -12.92
CA LEU A 289 17.88 1.75 -12.91
C LEU A 289 18.42 1.90 -11.49
N THR A 290 17.75 2.69 -10.65
CA THR A 290 18.18 2.88 -9.26
C THR A 290 18.03 1.60 -8.45
N THR A 291 16.98 0.80 -8.68
CA THR A 291 16.81 -0.47 -7.99
C THR A 291 17.88 -1.49 -8.41
N ILE A 292 18.22 -1.58 -9.68
CA ILE A 292 19.36 -2.40 -10.13
C ILE A 292 20.66 -1.96 -9.45
N PHE A 293 20.89 -0.65 -9.37
CA PHE A 293 22.11 -0.10 -8.76
C PHE A 293 22.24 -0.49 -7.27
N ILE A 294 21.14 -0.58 -6.53
CA ILE A 294 21.12 -1.04 -5.13
C ILE A 294 21.83 -2.38 -4.96
N SER A 295 21.73 -3.30 -5.93
CA SER A 295 22.37 -4.63 -5.86
C SER A 295 23.90 -4.59 -5.74
N PHE A 296 24.52 -3.50 -6.16
CA PHE A 296 25.97 -3.33 -6.14
C PHE A 296 26.47 -2.52 -4.95
N VAL A 297 25.57 -2.03 -4.11
CA VAL A 297 25.90 -1.23 -2.92
C VAL A 297 25.95 -2.13 -1.70
N THR A 298 27.16 -2.34 -1.15
CA THR A 298 27.39 -3.17 0.03
C THR A 298 27.89 -2.37 1.24
N VAL A 299 28.16 -1.07 1.05
CA VAL A 299 28.71 -0.23 2.10
C VAL A 299 27.65 0.22 3.08
N LYS A 300 27.94 0.18 4.38
CA LYS A 300 27.06 0.63 5.46
C LYS A 300 27.18 2.15 5.66
N VAL A 301 26.71 2.94 4.69
CA VAL A 301 26.70 4.41 4.77
C VAL A 301 25.27 4.92 4.67
N PHE A 302 24.75 5.51 5.73
CA PHE A 302 23.35 5.96 5.88
C PHE A 302 22.87 6.79 4.69
N TRP A 303 23.62 7.82 4.31
CA TRP A 303 23.18 8.75 3.27
C TRP A 303 23.15 8.13 1.87
N ILE A 304 24.01 7.16 1.57
CA ILE A 304 23.97 6.43 0.30
C ILE A 304 22.64 5.68 0.20
N TRP A 305 22.29 4.94 1.23
CA TRP A 305 21.04 4.18 1.25
C TRP A 305 19.80 5.08 1.27
N ALA A 306 19.79 6.12 2.09
CA ALA A 306 18.70 7.09 2.15
C ALA A 306 18.46 7.74 0.77
N THR A 307 19.54 8.16 0.08
CA THR A 307 19.46 8.77 -1.25
C THR A 307 18.99 7.78 -2.31
N LEU A 308 19.51 6.57 -2.34
CA LEU A 308 19.08 5.56 -3.31
C LEU A 308 17.61 5.20 -3.13
N LEU A 309 17.20 4.94 -1.90
CA LEU A 309 15.79 4.65 -1.60
C LEU A 309 14.88 5.83 -1.94
N PHE A 310 15.30 7.07 -1.67
CA PHE A 310 14.58 8.28 -2.07
C PHE A 310 14.40 8.35 -3.59
N ILE A 311 15.48 8.14 -4.38
CA ILE A 311 15.42 8.19 -5.85
C ILE A 311 14.49 7.10 -6.39
N THR A 312 14.49 5.89 -5.81
CA THR A 312 13.54 4.85 -6.23
C THR A 312 12.10 5.31 -6.05
N ARG A 313 11.81 6.10 -4.99
CA ARG A 313 10.46 6.61 -4.71
C ARG A 313 10.09 7.84 -5.54
N VAL A 314 11.06 8.61 -6.00
CA VAL A 314 10.81 9.63 -7.04
C VAL A 314 10.25 8.95 -8.29
N GLY A 315 10.89 7.89 -8.77
CA GLY A 315 10.37 7.12 -9.90
C GLY A 315 8.98 6.51 -9.60
N ALA A 316 8.81 5.93 -8.41
CA ALA A 316 7.55 5.29 -8.02
C ALA A 316 6.40 6.31 -7.91
N SER A 317 6.63 7.51 -7.38
CA SER A 317 5.60 8.56 -7.30
C SER A 317 5.16 9.04 -8.68
N PHE A 318 6.09 9.13 -9.65
CA PHE A 318 5.76 9.44 -11.05
C PHE A 318 4.88 8.36 -11.68
N VAL A 319 5.24 7.08 -11.46
CA VAL A 319 4.45 5.95 -11.96
C VAL A 319 3.07 5.92 -11.30
N GLU A 320 2.98 6.14 -9.99
CA GLU A 320 1.72 6.06 -9.24
C GLU A 320 0.72 7.11 -9.70
N ILE A 321 1.11 8.39 -9.69
CA ILE A 321 0.19 9.46 -10.10
C ILE A 321 -0.21 9.33 -11.56
N SER A 322 0.73 8.93 -12.44
CA SER A 322 0.44 8.77 -13.87
C SER A 322 -0.48 7.57 -14.15
N THR A 323 -0.30 6.44 -13.44
CA THR A 323 -1.20 5.28 -13.60
C THR A 323 -2.61 5.58 -13.11
N GLU A 324 -2.75 6.23 -11.95
CA GLU A 324 -4.06 6.60 -11.41
C GLU A 324 -4.75 7.64 -12.31
N SER A 325 -4.05 8.72 -12.69
CA SER A 325 -4.61 9.75 -13.56
C SER A 325 -5.05 9.20 -14.90
N TYR A 326 -4.15 8.47 -15.59
CA TYR A 326 -4.46 7.89 -16.90
C TYR A 326 -5.64 6.92 -16.82
N PHE A 327 -5.65 6.03 -15.81
CA PHE A 327 -6.74 5.07 -15.63
C PHE A 327 -8.10 5.75 -15.48
N PHE A 328 -8.21 6.75 -14.60
CA PHE A 328 -9.47 7.46 -14.37
C PHE A 328 -9.90 8.37 -15.55
N LYS A 329 -8.98 8.77 -16.43
CA LYS A 329 -9.33 9.42 -17.70
C LYS A 329 -9.93 8.43 -18.73
N GLN A 330 -9.55 7.15 -18.66
CA GLN A 330 -10.00 6.12 -19.60
C GLN A 330 -11.30 5.41 -19.17
N VAL A 331 -11.65 5.49 -17.89
CA VAL A 331 -12.76 4.71 -17.31
C VAL A 331 -13.89 5.64 -16.86
N ASN A 332 -15.12 5.34 -17.28
CA ASN A 332 -16.29 6.01 -16.73
C ASN A 332 -16.43 5.65 -15.23
N PRO A 333 -16.61 6.65 -14.33
CA PRO A 333 -16.83 6.43 -12.89
C PRO A 333 -17.97 5.46 -12.54
N GLU A 334 -18.93 5.27 -13.44
CA GLU A 334 -20.03 4.31 -13.25
C GLU A 334 -19.62 2.84 -13.40
N LYS A 335 -18.42 2.55 -13.98
CA LYS A 335 -17.89 1.20 -14.16
C LYS A 335 -17.13 0.72 -12.93
N SER A 336 -17.85 0.49 -11.84
CA SER A 336 -17.27 0.02 -10.57
C SER A 336 -16.50 -1.30 -10.70
N ASP A 337 -16.92 -2.19 -11.62
CA ASP A 337 -16.26 -3.48 -11.89
C ASP A 337 -14.84 -3.30 -12.42
N VAL A 338 -14.66 -2.36 -13.36
CA VAL A 338 -13.36 -2.05 -13.98
C VAL A 338 -12.43 -1.43 -12.92
N ILE A 339 -12.95 -0.54 -12.08
CA ILE A 339 -12.19 0.10 -11.00
C ILE A 339 -11.78 -0.95 -9.94
N SER A 340 -12.71 -1.80 -9.54
CA SER A 340 -12.42 -2.86 -8.56
C SER A 340 -11.39 -3.85 -9.09
N PHE A 341 -11.45 -4.21 -10.39
CA PHE A 341 -10.45 -5.06 -11.01
C PHE A 341 -9.06 -4.41 -11.04
N PHE A 342 -8.98 -3.09 -11.29
CA PHE A 342 -7.72 -2.36 -11.22
C PHE A 342 -7.06 -2.49 -9.84
N ARG A 343 -7.85 -2.44 -8.77
CA ARG A 343 -7.36 -2.57 -7.39
C ARG A 343 -6.87 -3.98 -7.02
N ILE A 344 -7.25 -5.03 -7.77
CA ILE A 344 -6.74 -6.40 -7.57
C ILE A 344 -5.23 -6.50 -7.85
N SER A 345 -4.66 -5.58 -8.62
CA SER A 345 -3.21 -5.53 -8.87
C SER A 345 -2.37 -5.59 -7.59
N ARG A 346 -2.81 -4.94 -6.50
CA ARG A 346 -2.08 -4.92 -5.23
C ARG A 346 -2.04 -6.29 -4.54
N PRO A 347 -3.14 -6.95 -4.18
CA PRO A 347 -3.08 -8.29 -3.57
C PRO A 347 -2.42 -9.31 -4.49
N LEU A 348 -2.60 -9.22 -5.82
CA LEU A 348 -1.93 -10.08 -6.77
C LEU A 348 -0.40 -9.93 -6.72
N SER A 349 0.10 -8.71 -6.58
CA SER A 349 1.53 -8.44 -6.47
C SER A 349 2.15 -9.01 -5.20
N PHE A 350 1.41 -9.03 -4.09
CA PHE A 350 1.84 -9.67 -2.85
C PHE A 350 1.74 -11.21 -2.87
N ILE A 351 1.14 -11.80 -3.90
CA ILE A 351 1.22 -13.23 -4.21
C ILE A 351 2.43 -13.49 -5.12
N VAL A 352 2.49 -12.78 -6.26
CA VAL A 352 3.50 -13.02 -7.30
C VAL A 352 4.90 -12.61 -6.84
N GLY A 353 5.02 -11.50 -6.12
CA GLY A 353 6.31 -10.97 -5.65
C GLY A 353 7.08 -11.95 -4.78
N PRO A 354 6.51 -12.44 -3.69
CA PRO A 354 7.20 -13.41 -2.83
C PRO A 354 7.49 -14.75 -3.52
N ILE A 355 6.63 -15.20 -4.45
CA ILE A 355 6.91 -16.40 -5.25
C ILE A 355 8.16 -16.19 -6.13
N LEU A 356 8.21 -15.07 -6.86
CA LEU A 356 9.36 -14.73 -7.69
C LEU A 356 10.64 -14.57 -6.85
N ALA A 357 10.54 -13.91 -5.70
CA ALA A 357 11.68 -13.73 -4.80
C ALA A 357 12.18 -15.07 -4.27
N THR A 358 11.30 -15.97 -3.82
CA THR A 358 11.66 -17.30 -3.32
C THR A 358 12.39 -18.10 -4.39
N LEU A 359 11.83 -18.17 -5.61
CA LEU A 359 12.45 -18.88 -6.73
C LEU A 359 13.82 -18.29 -7.10
N THR A 360 13.97 -16.99 -6.97
CA THR A 360 15.23 -16.30 -7.29
C THR A 360 16.29 -16.56 -6.23
N LEU A 361 15.92 -16.49 -4.94
CA LEU A 361 16.81 -16.67 -3.80
C LEU A 361 17.34 -18.09 -3.65
N GLU A 362 16.72 -19.09 -4.30
CA GLU A 362 17.29 -20.45 -4.38
C GLU A 362 18.58 -20.52 -5.21
N PHE A 363 18.78 -19.61 -6.16
CA PHE A 363 19.86 -19.68 -7.14
C PHE A 363 20.86 -18.54 -7.04
N ILE A 364 20.50 -17.40 -6.45
CA ILE A 364 21.35 -16.21 -6.40
C ILE A 364 21.39 -15.58 -5.00
N PRO A 365 22.51 -14.91 -4.64
CA PRO A 365 22.63 -14.14 -3.41
C PRO A 365 21.54 -13.08 -3.27
N TYR A 366 21.15 -12.81 -2.03
CA TYR A 366 20.01 -11.93 -1.69
C TYR A 366 20.03 -10.56 -2.40
N GLN A 367 21.19 -9.93 -2.47
CA GLN A 367 21.34 -8.61 -3.10
C GLN A 367 20.90 -8.55 -4.56
N TYR A 368 20.94 -9.66 -5.28
CA TYR A 368 20.60 -9.69 -6.71
C TYR A 368 19.10 -9.79 -6.99
N ILE A 369 18.24 -9.96 -5.96
CA ILE A 369 16.79 -9.83 -6.15
C ILE A 369 16.40 -8.44 -6.66
N PHE A 370 17.20 -7.41 -6.32
CA PHE A 370 16.98 -6.04 -6.79
C PHE A 370 17.29 -5.86 -8.27
N ILE A 371 18.17 -6.68 -8.88
CA ILE A 371 18.34 -6.73 -10.33
C ILE A 371 17.08 -7.25 -11.00
N LEU A 372 16.50 -8.32 -10.48
CA LEU A 372 15.27 -8.89 -11.02
C LEU A 372 14.15 -7.86 -11.04
N ILE A 373 13.83 -7.29 -9.88
CA ILE A 373 12.72 -6.34 -9.79
C ILE A 373 13.00 -5.05 -10.57
N GLY A 374 14.21 -4.53 -10.53
CA GLY A 374 14.59 -3.36 -11.31
C GLY A 374 14.50 -3.58 -12.82
N SER A 375 14.88 -4.79 -13.31
CA SER A 375 14.72 -5.17 -14.72
C SER A 375 13.24 -5.26 -15.12
N LEU A 376 12.38 -5.78 -14.24
CA LEU A 376 10.92 -5.78 -14.45
C LEU A 376 10.37 -4.35 -14.52
N MET A 377 10.91 -3.42 -13.71
CA MET A 377 10.52 -2.01 -13.80
C MET A 377 10.94 -1.38 -15.13
N ILE A 378 12.14 -1.68 -15.63
CA ILE A 378 12.57 -1.22 -16.96
C ILE A 378 11.66 -1.81 -18.05
N LEU A 379 11.25 -3.07 -17.95
CA LEU A 379 10.27 -3.66 -18.87
C LEU A 379 8.91 -2.94 -18.81
N GLY A 380 8.58 -2.28 -17.71
CA GLY A 380 7.41 -1.42 -17.56
C GLY A 380 7.36 -0.29 -18.60
N THR A 381 8.53 0.20 -19.06
CA THR A 381 8.60 1.22 -20.12
C THR A 381 7.95 0.79 -21.43
N ARG A 382 7.95 -0.52 -21.75
CA ARG A 382 7.26 -1.06 -22.92
C ARG A 382 5.75 -0.80 -22.87
N TYR A 383 5.17 -0.95 -21.68
CA TYR A 383 3.73 -0.77 -21.47
C TYR A 383 3.36 0.72 -21.42
N SER A 384 4.20 1.55 -20.79
CA SER A 384 3.98 3.00 -20.79
C SER A 384 4.08 3.60 -22.20
N LEU A 385 5.08 3.21 -23.00
CA LEU A 385 5.25 3.68 -24.38
C LEU A 385 4.14 3.20 -25.33
N ALA A 386 3.47 2.10 -25.00
CA ALA A 386 2.36 1.56 -25.78
C ALA A 386 1.00 2.22 -25.49
N LEU A 387 0.91 3.13 -24.49
CA LEU A 387 -0.27 3.92 -24.21
C LEU A 387 -0.49 4.97 -25.32
N ILE A 388 -1.77 5.24 -25.60
CA ILE A 388 -2.13 6.38 -26.43
C ILE A 388 -1.89 7.66 -25.61
N ASP A 389 -1.24 8.63 -26.23
CA ASP A 389 -0.97 9.90 -25.59
C ASP A 389 -2.28 10.63 -25.26
N THR A 390 -2.29 11.30 -24.11
CA THR A 390 -3.42 12.10 -23.63
C THR A 390 -3.27 13.57 -23.97
N LYS A 391 -2.10 13.95 -24.51
CA LYS A 391 -1.76 15.31 -24.96
C LYS A 391 -1.32 15.35 -26.42
#